data_37fdcf316ce1e7850d48f726cd28c79b
#
_entry.id   37fdcf316ce1e7850d48f726cd28c79b
#
_cell.length_a   1.000
_cell.length_b   1.000
_cell.length_c   1.000
_cell.angle_alpha   90.00
_cell.angle_beta   90.00
_cell.angle_gamma   90.00
#
_symmetry.space_group_name_H-M   'P 1'
#
loop_
_entity.id
_entity.type
_entity.pdbx_description
1 polymer ?
#
loop_
_entity_poly.entity_id
_entity_poly.type
_entity_poly.pdbx_seq_one_letter_code
_entity_poly.pdbx_strand_id
1 'polypeptide(L)'
;MGHSCDHDHDTAALDAASVHQRVTEAEARCQADGERLTAPRRRVLELLIGAGEPMKAYDLIARFGEDGQAAKPPTVYRALEFLERRGLAHRIASISAYVACAEPEADGNPLHAAAFLICDCCGATQEVTGEQAISLTRAATAAGYVISHTTIEAHGRCPACPA
;
A
#
# COMPACT_ATOMS: atom_id res chain seq x y z
N MET A 1 -13.37 -6.41 -28.17
CA MET A 1 -12.47 -5.33 -28.61
C MET A 1 -12.03 -4.60 -27.36
N GLY A 2 -10.84 -4.94 -26.84
CA GLY A 2 -10.29 -4.31 -25.65
C GLY A 2 -9.82 -2.92 -26.01
N HIS A 3 -10.47 -1.89 -25.49
CA HIS A 3 -9.92 -0.54 -25.49
C HIS A 3 -8.78 -0.52 -24.47
N SER A 4 -7.55 -0.61 -24.98
CA SER A 4 -6.37 -0.25 -24.20
C SER A 4 -6.40 1.25 -23.99
N CYS A 5 -6.78 1.70 -22.81
CA CYS A 5 -6.64 3.11 -22.44
C CYS A 5 -5.18 3.34 -22.10
N ASP A 6 -4.35 3.67 -23.11
CA ASP A 6 -3.00 4.20 -22.92
C ASP A 6 -3.11 5.65 -22.41
N HIS A 7 -3.44 5.81 -21.15
CA HIS A 7 -3.33 7.08 -20.47
C HIS A 7 -2.11 7.00 -19.54
N ASP A 8 -1.08 7.78 -19.86
CA ASP A 8 0.01 8.06 -18.92
C ASP A 8 -0.61 8.76 -17.69
N HIS A 9 -0.97 7.95 -16.70
CA HIS A 9 -1.21 8.48 -15.36
C HIS A 9 0.17 8.80 -14.81
N ASP A 10 0.46 10.09 -14.70
CA ASP A 10 1.66 10.64 -14.07
C ASP A 10 1.65 10.28 -12.56
N THR A 11 1.74 8.99 -12.27
CA THR A 11 2.16 8.51 -10.96
C THR A 11 3.68 8.69 -10.95
N ALA A 12 4.11 9.88 -10.56
CA ALA A 12 5.52 10.21 -10.48
C ALA A 12 6.20 9.21 -9.54
N ALA A 13 6.90 8.26 -10.14
CA ALA A 13 7.80 7.39 -9.37
C ALA A 13 8.70 8.30 -8.52
N LEU A 14 8.69 8.07 -7.21
CA LEU A 14 9.47 8.89 -6.30
C LEU A 14 10.95 8.70 -6.59
N ASP A 15 11.71 9.78 -6.51
CA ASP A 15 13.16 9.71 -6.64
C ASP A 15 13.78 8.88 -5.51
N ALA A 16 14.99 8.40 -5.73
CA ALA A 16 15.68 7.51 -4.77
C ALA A 16 15.89 8.19 -3.40
N ALA A 17 16.04 9.50 -3.33
CA ALA A 17 16.20 10.23 -2.09
C ALA A 17 14.91 10.25 -1.28
N SER A 18 13.79 10.50 -1.92
CA SER A 18 12.44 10.45 -1.30
C SER A 18 12.09 9.05 -0.83
N VAL A 19 12.41 8.02 -1.60
CA VAL A 19 12.25 6.62 -1.18
C VAL A 19 13.06 6.33 0.07
N HIS A 20 14.34 6.71 0.08
CA HIS A 20 15.24 6.49 1.22
C HIS A 20 14.73 7.20 2.48
N GLN A 21 14.30 8.45 2.36
CA GLN A 21 13.75 9.21 3.48
C GLN A 21 12.54 8.52 4.09
N ARG A 22 11.55 8.14 3.28
CA ARG A 22 10.32 7.47 3.74
C ARG A 22 10.61 6.12 4.41
N VAL A 23 11.57 5.37 3.88
CA VAL A 23 11.99 4.09 4.49
C VAL A 23 12.67 4.33 5.84
N THR A 24 13.50 5.37 5.96
CA THR A 24 14.16 5.73 7.23
C THR A 24 13.14 6.16 8.29
N GLU A 25 12.14 6.92 7.92
CA GLU A 25 11.03 7.31 8.80
C GLU A 25 10.23 6.09 9.26
N ALA A 26 9.93 5.16 8.35
CA ALA A 26 9.25 3.90 8.68
C ALA A 26 10.08 3.02 9.64
N GLU A 27 11.41 2.98 9.46
CA GLU A 27 12.33 2.26 10.35
C GLU A 27 12.35 2.85 11.75
N ALA A 28 12.43 4.18 11.87
CA ALA A 28 12.38 4.88 13.15
C ALA A 28 11.07 4.61 13.92
N ARG A 29 9.92 4.60 13.20
CA ARG A 29 8.61 4.25 13.78
C ARG A 29 8.57 2.81 14.28
N CYS A 30 9.02 1.85 13.47
CA CYS A 30 9.09 0.46 13.90
C CYS A 30 9.94 0.29 15.16
N GLN A 31 11.09 1.00 15.23
CA GLN A 31 11.97 0.95 16.42
C GLN A 31 11.29 1.54 17.65
N ALA A 32 10.57 2.66 17.52
CA ALA A 32 9.83 3.27 18.62
C ALA A 32 8.78 2.32 19.21
N ASP A 33 8.20 1.45 18.38
CA ASP A 33 7.21 0.43 18.79
C ASP A 33 7.85 -0.91 19.22
N GLY A 34 9.18 -0.97 19.34
CA GLY A 34 9.91 -2.20 19.70
C GLY A 34 9.96 -3.26 18.60
N GLU A 35 9.62 -2.88 17.36
CA GLU A 35 9.62 -3.74 16.19
C GLU A 35 10.86 -3.46 15.31
N ARG A 36 11.18 -4.38 14.42
CA ARG A 36 12.34 -4.22 13.53
C ARG A 36 11.96 -4.31 12.07
N LEU A 37 12.37 -3.29 11.29
CA LEU A 37 12.31 -3.32 9.84
C LEU A 37 13.52 -4.10 9.31
N THR A 38 13.39 -5.44 9.19
CA THR A 38 14.45 -6.31 8.69
C THR A 38 14.76 -6.03 7.22
N ALA A 39 15.94 -6.46 6.72
CA ALA A 39 16.33 -6.22 5.33
C ALA A 39 15.26 -6.66 4.30
N PRO A 40 14.60 -7.84 4.39
CA PRO A 40 13.53 -8.19 3.48
C PRO A 40 12.31 -7.26 3.57
N ARG A 41 11.90 -6.82 4.76
CA ARG A 41 10.78 -5.90 4.97
C ARG A 41 11.10 -4.52 4.38
N ARG A 42 12.32 -4.04 4.64
CA ARG A 42 12.85 -2.81 4.05
C ARG A 42 12.80 -2.86 2.53
N ARG A 43 13.31 -3.92 1.92
CA ARG A 43 13.35 -4.08 0.46
C ARG A 43 11.96 -4.07 -0.17
N VAL A 44 10.99 -4.78 0.41
CA VAL A 44 9.60 -4.76 -0.08
C VAL A 44 8.99 -3.36 0.04
N LEU A 45 9.23 -2.66 1.14
CA LEU A 45 8.75 -1.29 1.33
C LEU A 45 9.38 -0.32 0.31
N GLU A 46 10.68 -0.43 0.04
CA GLU A 46 11.38 0.36 -0.97
C GLU A 46 10.76 0.17 -2.36
N LEU A 47 10.45 -1.08 -2.74
CA LEU A 47 9.82 -1.39 -4.02
C LEU A 47 8.43 -0.79 -4.13
N LEU A 48 7.62 -0.88 -3.07
CA LEU A 48 6.27 -0.30 -3.06
C LEU A 48 6.29 1.22 -3.13
N ILE A 49 7.16 1.88 -2.34
CA ILE A 49 7.30 3.34 -2.35
C ILE A 49 7.81 3.81 -3.71
N GLY A 50 8.84 3.14 -4.25
CA GLY A 50 9.44 3.51 -5.53
C GLY A 50 8.52 3.31 -6.73
N ALA A 51 7.60 2.34 -6.65
CA ALA A 51 6.61 2.14 -7.70
C ALA A 51 5.58 3.27 -7.75
N GLY A 52 5.18 3.82 -6.60
CA GLY A 52 4.14 4.85 -6.52
C GLY A 52 2.74 4.39 -6.95
N GLU A 53 2.59 3.11 -7.31
CA GLU A 53 1.37 2.49 -7.81
C GLU A 53 1.17 1.10 -7.17
N PRO A 54 -0.05 0.53 -7.20
CA PRO A 54 -0.28 -0.81 -6.69
C PRO A 54 0.53 -1.87 -7.43
N MET A 55 1.21 -2.74 -6.68
CA MET A 55 2.00 -3.86 -7.21
C MET A 55 1.43 -5.20 -6.75
N LYS A 56 1.37 -6.16 -7.65
CA LYS A 56 1.04 -7.54 -7.28
C LYS A 56 2.21 -8.21 -6.55
N ALA A 57 1.91 -9.13 -5.65
CA ALA A 57 2.94 -9.86 -4.91
C ALA A 57 3.93 -10.59 -5.85
N TYR A 58 3.45 -11.08 -7.00
CA TYR A 58 4.30 -11.72 -8.01
C TYR A 58 5.35 -10.76 -8.59
N ASP A 59 4.96 -9.52 -8.89
CA ASP A 59 5.87 -8.49 -9.43
C ASP A 59 6.90 -8.07 -8.36
N LEU A 60 6.48 -7.99 -7.09
CA LEU A 60 7.38 -7.75 -5.97
C LEU A 60 8.41 -8.87 -5.82
N ILE A 61 8.01 -10.14 -5.94
CA ILE A 61 8.91 -11.29 -5.89
C ILE A 61 9.94 -11.21 -7.02
N ALA A 62 9.51 -10.90 -8.24
CA ALA A 62 10.39 -10.76 -9.38
C ALA A 62 11.41 -9.63 -9.17
N ARG A 63 10.95 -8.43 -8.80
CA ARG A 63 11.81 -7.25 -8.57
C ARG A 63 12.69 -7.37 -7.32
N PHE A 64 12.29 -8.16 -6.34
CA PHE A 64 13.12 -8.39 -5.14
C PHE A 64 14.44 -9.04 -5.50
N GLY A 65 14.44 -9.96 -6.47
CA GLY A 65 15.60 -10.71 -6.91
C GLY A 65 16.57 -9.95 -7.85
N GLU A 66 16.17 -8.80 -8.38
CA GLU A 66 16.99 -8.04 -9.35
C GLU A 66 18.32 -7.57 -8.78
N ASP A 67 18.42 -7.39 -7.45
CA ASP A 67 19.67 -7.02 -6.75
C ASP A 67 20.53 -8.25 -6.34
N GLY A 68 20.31 -9.42 -6.95
CA GLY A 68 21.08 -10.64 -6.68
C GLY A 68 20.68 -11.39 -5.40
N GLN A 69 19.68 -10.92 -4.67
CA GLN A 69 19.11 -11.61 -3.52
C GLN A 69 17.86 -12.36 -3.95
N ALA A 70 17.98 -13.65 -4.25
CA ALA A 70 16.82 -14.48 -4.58
C ALA A 70 15.82 -14.50 -3.43
N ALA A 71 14.68 -13.83 -3.60
CA ALA A 71 13.59 -13.93 -2.64
C ALA A 71 12.81 -15.21 -2.87
N LYS A 72 12.63 -15.97 -1.80
CA LYS A 72 11.60 -17.00 -1.80
C LYS A 72 10.25 -16.34 -1.62
N PRO A 73 9.18 -16.76 -2.34
CA PRO A 73 7.85 -16.18 -2.20
C PRO A 73 7.38 -15.99 -0.75
N PRO A 74 7.58 -16.95 0.20
CA PRO A 74 7.20 -16.74 1.59
C PRO A 74 7.89 -15.55 2.27
N THR A 75 9.08 -15.17 1.84
CA THR A 75 9.80 -14.01 2.38
C THR A 75 9.08 -12.71 2.07
N VAL A 76 8.62 -12.55 0.82
CA VAL A 76 7.86 -11.37 0.38
C VAL A 76 6.50 -11.30 1.06
N TYR A 77 5.77 -12.42 1.13
CA TYR A 77 4.46 -12.46 1.79
C TYR A 77 4.54 -12.11 3.29
N ARG A 78 5.55 -12.63 4.02
CA ARG A 78 5.77 -12.28 5.42
C ARG A 78 6.16 -10.81 5.61
N ALA A 79 6.89 -10.25 4.65
CA ALA A 79 7.21 -8.82 4.66
C ALA A 79 5.94 -7.99 4.45
N LEU A 80 5.11 -8.32 3.45
CA LEU A 80 3.84 -7.66 3.17
C LEU A 80 2.90 -7.70 4.38
N GLU A 81 2.70 -8.88 5.00
CA GLU A 81 1.88 -9.03 6.19
C GLU A 81 2.37 -8.14 7.35
N PHE A 82 3.69 -8.04 7.54
CA PHE A 82 4.26 -7.14 8.54
C PHE A 82 3.96 -5.68 8.20
N LEU A 83 4.17 -5.27 6.95
CA LEU A 83 3.95 -3.89 6.51
C LEU A 83 2.48 -3.47 6.62
N GLU A 84 1.54 -4.35 6.26
CA GLU A 84 0.10 -4.13 6.46
C GLU A 84 -0.23 -3.94 7.95
N ARG A 85 0.23 -4.86 8.80
CA ARG A 85 -0.02 -4.80 10.24
C ARG A 85 0.53 -3.52 10.88
N ARG A 86 1.59 -2.95 10.32
CA ARG A 86 2.21 -1.70 10.78
C ARG A 86 1.66 -0.45 10.09
N GLY A 87 0.67 -0.56 9.23
CA GLY A 87 0.11 0.56 8.47
C GLY A 87 1.11 1.23 7.52
N LEU A 88 2.15 0.49 7.09
CA LEU A 88 3.15 0.96 6.14
C LEU A 88 2.79 0.61 4.69
N ALA A 89 1.90 -0.34 4.50
CA ALA A 89 1.34 -0.73 3.23
C ALA A 89 -0.13 -1.13 3.39
N HIS A 90 -0.88 -1.08 2.28
CA HIS A 90 -2.26 -1.51 2.20
C HIS A 90 -2.42 -2.57 1.12
N ARG A 91 -3.27 -3.55 1.40
CA ARG A 91 -3.72 -4.52 0.41
C ARG A 91 -5.02 -4.02 -0.22
N ILE A 92 -5.05 -3.97 -1.54
CA ILE A 92 -6.25 -3.71 -2.35
C ILE A 92 -6.75 -5.06 -2.83
N ALA A 93 -7.78 -5.56 -2.17
CA ALA A 93 -8.22 -6.95 -2.32
C ALA A 93 -8.81 -7.23 -3.71
N SER A 94 -9.60 -6.29 -4.26
CA SER A 94 -10.26 -6.44 -5.55
C SER A 94 -9.30 -6.65 -6.72
N ILE A 95 -8.11 -6.05 -6.67
CA ILE A 95 -7.07 -6.17 -7.71
C ILE A 95 -5.90 -7.04 -7.28
N SER A 96 -5.96 -7.63 -6.07
CA SER A 96 -4.89 -8.46 -5.50
C SER A 96 -3.51 -7.82 -5.52
N ALA A 97 -3.44 -6.52 -5.20
CA ALA A 97 -2.24 -5.72 -5.21
C ALA A 97 -1.96 -5.08 -3.86
N TYR A 98 -0.76 -4.54 -3.70
CA TYR A 98 -0.29 -3.84 -2.51
C TYR A 98 0.26 -2.47 -2.90
N VAL A 99 0.05 -1.48 -2.04
CA VAL A 99 0.56 -0.12 -2.23
C VAL A 99 1.17 0.37 -0.92
N ALA A 100 2.23 1.19 -1.00
CA ALA A 100 2.76 1.85 0.19
C ALA A 100 1.76 2.89 0.70
N CYS A 101 1.56 2.98 2.01
CA CYS A 101 0.72 4.01 2.60
C CYS A 101 1.26 5.40 2.24
N ALA A 102 0.42 6.28 1.70
CA ALA A 102 0.83 7.63 1.30
C ALA A 102 1.21 8.50 2.51
N GLU A 103 0.43 8.41 3.57
CA GLU A 103 0.63 9.15 4.81
C GLU A 103 0.59 8.19 6.01
N PRO A 104 1.71 7.52 6.33
CA PRO A 104 1.76 6.72 7.52
C PRO A 104 1.62 7.62 8.75
N GLU A 105 0.48 7.58 9.44
CA GLU A 105 0.22 8.45 10.59
C GLU A 105 1.27 8.29 11.68
N ALA A 106 1.72 9.42 12.23
CA ALA A 106 2.73 9.48 13.26
C ALA A 106 2.28 8.86 14.61
N ASP A 107 0.97 8.73 14.80
CA ASP A 107 0.37 8.44 16.12
C ASP A 107 0.14 6.95 16.41
N GLY A 108 0.62 6.05 15.55
CA GLY A 108 0.50 4.61 15.79
C GLY A 108 -0.95 4.13 15.95
N ASN A 109 -1.91 4.88 15.40
CA ASN A 109 -3.32 4.53 15.49
C ASN A 109 -3.58 3.22 14.71
N PRO A 110 -3.92 2.11 15.39
CA PRO A 110 -4.25 0.85 14.70
C PRO A 110 -5.52 0.98 13.85
N LEU A 111 -6.20 2.10 13.92
CA LEU A 111 -7.40 2.42 13.15
C LEU A 111 -7.06 3.15 11.84
N HIS A 112 -5.83 3.00 11.34
CA HIS A 112 -5.48 3.56 10.02
C HIS A 112 -6.40 2.94 8.97
N ALA A 113 -7.30 3.76 8.48
CA ALA A 113 -8.31 3.37 7.51
C ALA A 113 -7.93 3.93 6.15
N ALA A 114 -7.64 3.05 5.21
CA ALA A 114 -7.35 3.42 3.84
C ALA A 114 -8.60 3.33 2.96
N ALA A 115 -8.82 4.31 2.10
CA ALA A 115 -9.85 4.29 1.09
C ALA A 115 -9.21 4.48 -0.30
N PHE A 116 -9.61 3.66 -1.26
CA PHE A 116 -9.06 3.65 -2.61
C PHE A 116 -10.15 3.88 -3.64
N LEU A 117 -9.88 4.78 -4.60
CA LEU A 117 -10.66 4.91 -5.83
C LEU A 117 -9.95 4.12 -6.92
N ILE A 118 -10.63 3.19 -7.55
CA ILE A 118 -10.05 2.26 -8.54
C ILE A 118 -10.79 2.43 -9.86
N CYS A 119 -10.04 2.71 -10.92
CA CYS A 119 -10.61 2.82 -12.25
C CYS A 119 -10.71 1.45 -12.91
N ASP A 120 -11.93 1.01 -13.23
CA ASP A 120 -12.18 -0.26 -13.91
C ASP A 120 -11.71 -0.28 -15.38
N CYS A 121 -11.42 0.89 -15.95
CA CYS A 121 -10.98 1.01 -17.34
C CYS A 121 -9.46 0.92 -17.47
N CYS A 122 -8.72 1.80 -16.77
CA CYS A 122 -7.25 1.90 -16.89
C CYS A 122 -6.47 1.36 -15.70
N GLY A 123 -7.16 0.94 -14.62
CA GLY A 123 -6.51 0.43 -13.41
C GLY A 123 -5.91 1.52 -12.50
N ALA A 124 -6.02 2.81 -12.87
CA ALA A 124 -5.54 3.89 -12.02
C ALA A 124 -6.15 3.79 -10.62
N THR A 125 -5.30 3.92 -9.63
CA THR A 125 -5.69 3.79 -8.22
C THR A 125 -5.21 5.02 -7.46
N GLN A 126 -6.11 5.61 -6.69
CA GLN A 126 -5.84 6.78 -5.86
C GLN A 126 -6.23 6.49 -4.42
N GLU A 127 -5.30 6.66 -3.49
CA GLU A 127 -5.62 6.67 -2.07
C GLU A 127 -6.27 8.00 -1.70
N VAL A 128 -7.36 7.93 -0.93
CA VAL A 128 -8.07 9.09 -0.40
C VAL A 128 -8.21 8.94 1.10
N THR A 129 -8.03 10.03 1.84
CA THR A 129 -8.29 10.07 3.29
C THR A 129 -9.80 10.12 3.50
N GLY A 130 -10.35 9.13 4.22
CA GLY A 130 -11.80 8.96 4.30
C GLY A 130 -12.36 9.09 5.71
N GLU A 131 -13.16 10.12 5.98
CA GLU A 131 -14.03 10.17 7.17
C GLU A 131 -14.96 8.95 7.26
N GLN A 132 -15.32 8.35 6.10
CA GLN A 132 -16.15 7.17 6.00
C GLN A 132 -15.51 5.93 6.64
N ALA A 133 -14.21 5.77 6.50
CA ALA A 133 -13.47 4.67 7.10
C ALA A 133 -13.42 4.80 8.63
N ILE A 134 -13.26 6.01 9.14
CA ILE A 134 -13.33 6.30 10.57
C ILE A 134 -14.73 5.99 11.12
N SER A 135 -15.78 6.34 10.38
CA SER A 135 -17.16 6.07 10.76
C SER A 135 -17.46 4.57 10.86
N LEU A 136 -16.98 3.78 9.88
CA LEU A 136 -17.13 2.32 9.90
C LEU A 136 -16.40 1.69 11.09
N THR A 137 -15.19 2.11 11.37
CA THR A 137 -14.40 1.62 12.51
C THR A 137 -15.08 1.95 13.83
N ARG A 138 -15.63 3.16 13.97
CA ARG A 138 -16.39 3.56 15.17
C ARG A 138 -17.63 2.68 15.36
N ALA A 139 -18.38 2.43 14.30
CA ALA A 139 -19.57 1.58 14.35
C ALA A 139 -19.21 0.14 14.74
N ALA A 140 -18.13 -0.42 14.18
CA ALA A 140 -17.65 -1.74 14.51
C ALA A 140 -17.21 -1.86 15.99
N THR A 141 -16.50 -0.86 16.49
CA THR A 141 -16.10 -0.78 17.91
C THR A 141 -17.32 -0.71 18.84
N ALA A 142 -18.34 0.08 18.47
CA ALA A 142 -19.60 0.15 19.21
C ALA A 142 -20.35 -1.19 19.22
N ALA A 143 -20.17 -2.02 18.19
CA ALA A 143 -20.70 -3.37 18.09
C ALA A 143 -19.83 -4.43 18.80
N GLY A 144 -18.74 -4.03 19.48
CA GLY A 144 -17.85 -4.92 20.21
C GLY A 144 -16.76 -5.59 19.38
N TYR A 145 -16.52 -5.15 18.15
CA TYR A 145 -15.41 -5.65 17.32
C TYR A 145 -14.11 -4.94 17.65
N VAL A 146 -13.01 -5.70 17.68
CA VAL A 146 -11.65 -5.17 17.71
C VAL A 146 -11.14 -5.13 16.27
N ILE A 147 -11.10 -3.94 15.67
CA ILE A 147 -10.67 -3.77 14.29
C ILE A 147 -9.15 -3.66 14.24
N SER A 148 -8.52 -4.49 13.42
CA SER A 148 -7.07 -4.48 13.18
C SER A 148 -6.69 -3.58 12.00
N HIS A 149 -7.51 -3.52 10.97
CA HIS A 149 -7.34 -2.65 9.80
C HIS A 149 -8.69 -2.47 9.08
N THR A 150 -8.83 -1.37 8.36
CA THR A 150 -9.98 -1.09 7.51
C THR A 150 -9.49 -0.64 6.14
N THR A 151 -10.00 -1.26 5.08
CA THR A 151 -9.76 -0.83 3.70
C THR A 151 -11.11 -0.68 3.01
N ILE A 152 -11.35 0.46 2.37
CA ILE A 152 -12.54 0.74 1.58
C ILE A 152 -12.11 0.85 0.13
N GLU A 153 -12.81 0.18 -0.77
CA GLU A 153 -12.56 0.20 -2.20
C GLU A 153 -13.80 0.70 -2.92
N ALA A 154 -13.64 1.73 -3.77
CA ALA A 154 -14.68 2.26 -4.62
C ALA A 154 -14.24 2.11 -6.09
N HIS A 155 -15.06 1.43 -6.86
CA HIS A 155 -14.81 1.13 -8.27
C HIS A 155 -15.60 2.04 -9.18
N GLY A 156 -14.99 2.48 -10.27
CA GLY A 156 -15.65 3.35 -11.25
C GLY A 156 -14.73 3.70 -12.41
N ARG A 157 -14.90 4.89 -12.97
CA ARG A 157 -14.04 5.42 -14.03
C ARG A 157 -13.38 6.71 -13.60
N CYS A 158 -12.10 6.85 -13.85
CA CYS A 158 -11.37 8.08 -13.59
C CYS A 158 -11.72 9.16 -14.62
N PRO A 159 -11.45 10.45 -14.32
CA PRO A 159 -11.74 11.56 -15.24
C PRO A 159 -11.02 11.46 -16.60
N ALA A 160 -9.90 10.74 -16.66
CA ALA A 160 -9.13 10.56 -17.89
C ALA A 160 -9.75 9.49 -18.83
N CYS A 161 -10.62 8.62 -18.32
CA CYS A 161 -11.28 7.59 -19.13
C CYS A 161 -12.62 8.08 -19.65
N PRO A 162 -12.90 7.93 -20.96
CA PRO A 162 -14.19 8.32 -21.52
C PRO A 162 -15.34 7.53 -20.88
N ALA A 163 -16.50 8.19 -20.83
CA ALA A 163 -17.74 7.60 -20.29
C ALA A 163 -18.25 6.44 -21.15
#